data_8571d6354179ca6c2f10eb9211db8b3f
#
_entry.id   8571d6354179ca6c2f10eb9211db8b3f
#
_cell.length_a   1.000
_cell.length_b   1.000
_cell.length_c   1.000
_cell.angle_alpha   90.00
_cell.angle_beta   90.00
_cell.angle_gamma   90.00
#
_symmetry.space_group_name_H-M   'P 1'
#
loop_
_entity.id
_entity.type
_entity.pdbx_description
1 polymer ?
#
loop_
_entity_poly.entity_id
_entity_poly.type
_entity_poly.pdbx_seq_one_letter_code
_entity_poly.pdbx_strand_id
1 'polypeptide(L)'
;MSQPLADSALDQLFRTARTYNGYLDKPVSTEQLHAIWDLMKMAPTSANQLPARLVWCVSRESREKLAACSAPTNAPKIMSAPVAVIIAMDTQFQEQLPWLFPHADARSWFTGNDALRERSAFINTTLQAAYFIMAARAIGLDTGPMTGFSNEAVDAAFLSETPDYKSVMISTLGYGDPASIFDRSPRPDFDVFNRIA
;
A
#
# COMPACT_ATOMS: atom_id res chain seq x y z
N MET A 1 -5.92 15.89 -24.83
CA MET A 1 -5.98 16.39 -23.43
C MET A 1 -6.84 15.45 -22.62
N SER A 2 -6.43 15.07 -21.41
CA SER A 2 -7.24 14.23 -20.53
C SER A 2 -8.47 15.02 -20.04
N GLN A 3 -9.61 14.35 -19.97
CA GLN A 3 -10.83 14.92 -19.42
C GLN A 3 -10.90 14.64 -17.91
N PRO A 4 -11.54 15.49 -17.09
CA PRO A 4 -11.83 15.18 -15.71
C PRO A 4 -12.62 13.86 -15.59
N LEU A 5 -12.39 13.11 -14.51
CA LEU A 5 -13.20 11.94 -14.22
C LEU A 5 -14.65 12.34 -13.89
N ALA A 6 -15.59 11.46 -14.18
CA ALA A 6 -16.97 11.64 -13.76
C ALA A 6 -17.09 11.71 -12.23
N ASP A 7 -18.07 12.43 -11.72
CA ASP A 7 -18.30 12.58 -10.27
C ASP A 7 -18.45 11.25 -9.54
N SER A 8 -19.11 10.26 -10.16
CA SER A 8 -19.22 8.91 -9.59
C SER A 8 -17.86 8.23 -9.37
N ALA A 9 -16.90 8.44 -10.27
CA ALA A 9 -15.54 7.93 -10.10
C ALA A 9 -14.79 8.68 -9.00
N LEU A 10 -14.96 10.00 -8.89
CA LEU A 10 -14.40 10.82 -7.82
C LEU A 10 -14.98 10.44 -6.46
N ASP A 11 -16.26 10.12 -6.39
CA ASP A 11 -16.93 9.63 -5.20
C ASP A 11 -16.32 8.29 -4.77
N GLN A 12 -16.24 7.31 -5.67
CA GLN A 12 -15.69 5.99 -5.39
C GLN A 12 -14.22 6.05 -4.94
N LEU A 13 -13.41 6.88 -5.57
CA LEU A 13 -11.98 6.97 -5.26
C LEU A 13 -11.71 7.79 -3.99
N PHE A 14 -12.49 8.87 -3.73
CA PHE A 14 -12.15 9.86 -2.71
C PHE A 14 -13.30 10.22 -1.77
N ARG A 15 -14.43 10.77 -2.31
CA ARG A 15 -15.39 11.51 -1.50
C ARG A 15 -16.23 10.60 -0.60
N THR A 16 -16.69 9.44 -1.10
CA THR A 16 -17.47 8.45 -0.35
C THR A 16 -16.63 7.30 0.17
N ALA A 17 -15.41 7.13 -0.36
CA ALA A 17 -14.49 6.08 0.05
C ALA A 17 -14.19 6.12 1.56
N ARG A 18 -14.08 4.94 2.19
CA ARG A 18 -13.82 4.78 3.63
C ARG A 18 -12.68 3.80 3.87
N THR A 19 -12.11 3.89 5.07
CA THR A 19 -11.25 2.84 5.64
C THR A 19 -12.12 1.92 6.47
N TYR A 20 -12.08 0.63 6.22
CA TYR A 20 -12.94 -0.35 6.87
C TYR A 20 -12.21 -1.09 8.00
N ASN A 21 -12.95 -1.44 9.04
CA ASN A 21 -12.48 -2.19 10.20
C ASN A 21 -12.99 -3.64 10.21
N GLY A 22 -13.96 -3.96 9.33
CA GLY A 22 -14.53 -5.28 9.12
C GLY A 22 -14.90 -5.46 7.66
N TYR A 23 -15.07 -6.70 7.23
CA TYR A 23 -15.30 -7.08 5.84
C TYR A 23 -16.41 -8.10 5.72
N LEU A 24 -17.13 -8.04 4.60
CA LEU A 24 -18.12 -9.05 4.23
C LEU A 24 -17.41 -10.37 3.91
N ASP A 25 -18.10 -11.48 4.15
CA ASP A 25 -17.64 -12.83 3.77
C ASP A 25 -17.77 -13.03 2.25
N LYS A 26 -16.90 -12.34 1.51
CA LYS A 26 -16.83 -12.38 0.06
C LYS A 26 -15.38 -12.48 -0.37
N PRO A 27 -15.01 -13.52 -1.17
CA PRO A 27 -13.62 -13.72 -1.56
C PRO A 27 -13.12 -12.61 -2.50
N VAL A 28 -11.82 -12.39 -2.46
CA VAL A 28 -11.06 -11.61 -3.45
C VAL A 28 -10.29 -12.58 -4.31
N SER A 29 -10.43 -12.48 -5.62
CA SER A 29 -9.80 -13.41 -6.56
C SER A 29 -8.34 -13.00 -6.87
N THR A 30 -7.55 -13.96 -7.33
CA THR A 30 -6.17 -13.72 -7.78
C THR A 30 -6.12 -12.70 -8.93
N GLU A 31 -7.10 -12.73 -9.84
CA GLU A 31 -7.21 -11.77 -10.94
C GLU A 31 -7.40 -10.33 -10.43
N GLN A 32 -8.13 -10.16 -9.32
CA GLN A 32 -8.27 -8.83 -8.69
C GLN A 32 -6.95 -8.35 -8.08
N LEU A 33 -6.15 -9.25 -7.49
CA LEU A 33 -4.80 -8.89 -6.99
C LEU A 33 -3.89 -8.45 -8.13
N HIS A 34 -3.91 -9.17 -9.26
CA HIS A 34 -3.18 -8.77 -10.47
C HIS A 34 -3.66 -7.44 -11.02
N ALA A 35 -4.98 -7.20 -11.08
CA ALA A 35 -5.55 -5.94 -11.55
C ALA A 35 -5.11 -4.74 -10.67
N ILE A 36 -5.03 -4.92 -9.35
CA ILE A 36 -4.49 -3.89 -8.45
C ILE A 36 -3.03 -3.58 -8.82
N TRP A 37 -2.20 -4.60 -9.00
CA TRP A 37 -0.80 -4.41 -9.38
C TRP A 37 -0.66 -3.72 -10.72
N ASP A 38 -1.44 -4.13 -11.72
CA ASP A 38 -1.40 -3.56 -13.07
C ASP A 38 -1.76 -2.08 -13.11
N LEU A 39 -2.63 -1.63 -12.22
CA LEU A 39 -2.95 -0.21 -12.06
C LEU A 39 -1.87 0.53 -11.27
N MET A 40 -1.47 0.02 -10.10
CA MET A 40 -0.54 0.73 -9.23
C MET A 40 0.87 0.88 -9.82
N LYS A 41 1.34 -0.09 -10.60
CA LYS A 41 2.66 -0.03 -11.25
C LYS A 41 2.77 1.07 -12.31
N MET A 42 1.64 1.59 -12.82
CA MET A 42 1.62 2.65 -13.83
C MET A 42 1.80 4.05 -13.23
N ALA A 43 1.66 4.18 -11.91
CA ALA A 43 1.78 5.46 -11.24
C ALA A 43 3.26 5.83 -10.99
N PRO A 44 3.60 7.14 -10.95
CA PRO A 44 4.98 7.59 -10.98
C PRO A 44 5.70 7.34 -9.65
N THR A 45 6.99 7.00 -9.77
CA THR A 45 7.98 7.05 -8.69
C THR A 45 9.24 7.76 -9.19
N SER A 46 10.06 8.28 -8.28
CA SER A 46 11.32 8.94 -8.64
C SER A 46 12.21 7.98 -9.45
N ALA A 47 12.70 8.43 -10.61
CA ALA A 47 13.47 7.61 -11.54
C ALA A 47 12.83 6.24 -11.86
N ASN A 48 11.50 6.16 -11.84
CA ASN A 48 10.75 4.90 -12.04
C ASN A 48 11.26 3.73 -11.17
N GLN A 49 11.68 4.02 -9.93
CA GLN A 49 12.39 3.06 -9.08
C GLN A 49 11.52 1.92 -8.52
N LEU A 50 10.19 2.10 -8.45
CA LEU A 50 9.23 1.09 -8.03
C LEU A 50 9.72 0.23 -6.84
N PRO A 51 10.05 0.81 -5.69
CA PRO A 51 10.69 0.08 -4.60
C PRO A 51 9.73 -0.81 -3.81
N ALA A 52 8.42 -0.66 -3.97
CA ALA A 52 7.45 -1.46 -3.21
C ALA A 52 7.51 -2.94 -3.59
N ARG A 53 7.45 -3.79 -2.55
CA ARG A 53 7.27 -5.24 -2.65
C ARG A 53 6.04 -5.61 -1.85
N LEU A 54 5.12 -6.38 -2.45
CA LEU A 54 3.86 -6.74 -1.81
C LEU A 54 3.84 -8.24 -1.50
N VAL A 55 3.50 -8.56 -0.24
CA VAL A 55 3.22 -9.93 0.17
C VAL A 55 1.72 -10.05 0.45
N TRP A 56 1.05 -10.89 -0.31
CA TRP A 56 -0.40 -11.10 -0.24
C TRP A 56 -0.73 -12.27 0.70
N CYS A 57 -1.27 -11.97 1.87
CA CYS A 57 -1.72 -12.96 2.85
C CYS A 57 -3.16 -13.38 2.53
N VAL A 58 -3.33 -14.38 1.68
CA VAL A 58 -4.63 -14.87 1.22
C VAL A 58 -5.14 -16.05 2.03
N SER A 59 -4.26 -16.89 2.58
CA SER A 59 -4.66 -18.01 3.43
C SER A 59 -5.01 -17.54 4.84
N ARG A 60 -5.86 -18.31 5.53
CA ARG A 60 -6.16 -18.04 6.94
C ARG A 60 -4.89 -18.07 7.80
N GLU A 61 -4.02 -19.04 7.56
CA GLU A 61 -2.75 -19.22 8.27
C GLU A 61 -1.84 -17.99 8.12
N SER A 62 -1.68 -17.47 6.89
CA SER A 62 -0.85 -16.27 6.65
C SER A 62 -1.44 -15.03 7.34
N ARG A 63 -2.77 -14.90 7.38
CA ARG A 63 -3.43 -13.80 8.10
C ARG A 63 -3.31 -13.94 9.63
N GLU A 64 -3.43 -15.14 10.18
CA GLU A 64 -3.17 -15.43 11.60
C GLU A 64 -1.73 -15.08 11.98
N LYS A 65 -0.76 -15.47 11.15
CA LYS A 65 0.65 -15.13 11.32
C LYS A 65 0.89 -13.61 11.30
N LEU A 66 0.25 -12.88 10.39
CA LEU A 66 0.33 -11.42 10.32
C LEU A 66 -0.37 -10.74 11.50
N ALA A 67 -1.53 -11.23 11.90
CA ALA A 67 -2.28 -10.73 13.04
C ALA A 67 -1.48 -10.85 14.35
N ALA A 68 -0.72 -11.94 14.51
CA ALA A 68 0.17 -12.14 15.67
C ALA A 68 1.33 -11.12 15.74
N CYS A 69 1.72 -10.54 14.60
CA CYS A 69 2.74 -9.47 14.52
C CYS A 69 2.15 -8.07 14.69
N SER A 70 0.83 -7.93 14.82
CA SER A 70 0.12 -6.65 14.77
C SER A 70 -0.38 -6.21 16.15
N ALA A 71 -0.64 -4.92 16.30
CA ALA A 71 -1.26 -4.41 17.51
C ALA A 71 -2.61 -5.11 17.81
N PRO A 72 -2.97 -5.34 19.07
CA PRO A 72 -4.19 -6.04 19.46
C PRO A 72 -5.47 -5.47 18.82
N THR A 73 -5.52 -4.17 18.56
CA THR A 73 -6.64 -3.48 17.90
C THR A 73 -6.71 -3.73 16.38
N ASN A 74 -5.61 -4.15 15.76
CA ASN A 74 -5.52 -4.42 14.33
C ASN A 74 -5.70 -5.91 13.98
N ALA A 75 -5.34 -6.81 14.88
CA ALA A 75 -5.46 -8.25 14.66
C ALA A 75 -6.90 -8.69 14.25
N PRO A 76 -7.98 -8.23 14.90
CA PRO A 76 -9.34 -8.58 14.47
C PRO A 76 -9.68 -8.09 13.06
N LYS A 77 -9.17 -6.92 12.65
CA LYS A 77 -9.39 -6.37 11.30
C LYS A 77 -8.74 -7.26 10.23
N ILE A 78 -7.49 -7.70 10.49
CA ILE A 78 -6.76 -8.61 9.61
C ILE A 78 -7.51 -9.94 9.47
N MET A 79 -8.04 -10.46 10.57
CA MET A 79 -8.76 -11.74 10.56
C MET A 79 -10.13 -11.67 9.90
N SER A 80 -10.80 -10.50 9.89
CA SER A 80 -12.08 -10.30 9.22
C SER A 80 -11.97 -10.17 7.70
N ALA A 81 -10.81 -9.71 7.19
CA ALA A 81 -10.63 -9.49 5.77
C ALA A 81 -10.32 -10.79 5.02
N PRO A 82 -10.79 -10.96 3.77
CA PRO A 82 -10.43 -12.09 2.93
C PRO A 82 -8.94 -12.08 2.54
N VAL A 83 -8.31 -10.91 2.46
CA VAL A 83 -6.88 -10.73 2.15
C VAL A 83 -6.29 -9.67 3.07
N ALA A 84 -5.04 -9.88 3.49
CA ALA A 84 -4.20 -8.83 4.03
C ALA A 84 -2.95 -8.68 3.17
N VAL A 85 -2.35 -7.49 3.16
CA VAL A 85 -1.19 -7.16 2.33
C VAL A 85 -0.11 -6.55 3.19
N ILE A 86 1.11 -7.07 3.07
CA ILE A 86 2.30 -6.41 3.59
C ILE A 86 2.90 -5.61 2.44
N ILE A 87 3.10 -4.32 2.66
CA ILE A 87 3.79 -3.42 1.73
C ILE A 87 5.17 -3.16 2.33
N ALA A 88 6.18 -3.73 1.69
CA ALA A 88 7.58 -3.57 2.08
C ALA A 88 8.32 -2.68 1.09
N MET A 89 9.39 -2.04 1.52
CA MET A 89 10.35 -1.37 0.65
C MET A 89 11.53 -2.29 0.37
N ASP A 90 11.99 -2.29 -0.87
CA ASP A 90 13.27 -2.86 -1.28
C ASP A 90 14.36 -1.81 -1.05
N THR A 91 15.26 -2.07 -0.11
CA THR A 91 16.36 -1.15 0.20
C THR A 91 17.50 -1.21 -0.83
N GLN A 92 17.43 -2.17 -1.77
CA GLN A 92 18.36 -2.31 -2.88
C GLN A 92 17.70 -2.05 -4.24
N PHE A 93 16.61 -1.26 -4.25
CA PHE A 93 15.86 -0.95 -5.47
C PHE A 93 16.72 -0.40 -6.61
N GLN A 94 17.85 0.26 -6.31
CA GLN A 94 18.76 0.84 -7.31
C GLN A 94 19.35 -0.24 -8.24
N GLU A 95 19.41 -1.50 -7.82
CA GLU A 95 19.88 -2.60 -8.65
C GLU A 95 18.94 -2.89 -9.83
N GLN A 96 17.69 -2.42 -9.77
CA GLN A 96 16.71 -2.53 -10.85
C GLN A 96 16.71 -1.32 -11.80
N LEU A 97 17.38 -0.22 -11.45
CA LEU A 97 17.37 1.01 -12.25
C LEU A 97 17.97 0.86 -13.65
N PRO A 98 18.99 0.03 -13.91
CA PRO A 98 19.44 -0.21 -15.28
C PRO A 98 18.34 -0.73 -16.21
N TRP A 99 17.35 -1.46 -15.67
CA TRP A 99 16.17 -1.92 -16.38
C TRP A 99 15.01 -0.93 -16.31
N LEU A 100 14.70 -0.41 -15.12
CA LEU A 100 13.51 0.44 -14.91
C LEU A 100 13.69 1.87 -15.42
N PHE A 101 14.93 2.36 -15.47
CA PHE A 101 15.27 3.71 -15.91
C PHE A 101 16.50 3.72 -16.84
N PRO A 102 16.40 3.18 -18.06
CA PRO A 102 17.55 2.98 -18.97
C PRO A 102 18.09 4.27 -19.59
N HIS A 103 17.51 5.44 -19.28
CA HIS A 103 17.86 6.72 -19.89
C HIS A 103 19.15 7.34 -19.32
N ALA A 104 19.58 6.90 -18.14
CA ALA A 104 20.78 7.39 -17.46
C ALA A 104 21.30 6.35 -16.47
N ASP A 105 22.55 6.49 -16.02
CA ASP A 105 23.11 5.69 -14.93
C ASP A 105 22.53 6.13 -13.56
N ALA A 106 21.22 5.93 -13.39
CA ALA A 106 20.52 6.30 -12.17
C ALA A 106 20.92 5.42 -10.97
N ARG A 107 21.46 4.22 -11.21
CA ARG A 107 21.99 3.35 -10.13
C ARG A 107 23.09 4.06 -9.35
N SER A 108 23.99 4.76 -10.03
CA SER A 108 25.10 5.49 -9.40
C SER A 108 24.64 6.59 -8.45
N TRP A 109 23.44 7.15 -8.62
CA TRP A 109 22.91 8.22 -7.76
C TRP A 109 22.67 7.75 -6.33
N PHE A 110 22.47 6.45 -6.12
CA PHE A 110 22.15 5.83 -4.82
C PHE A 110 23.30 4.97 -4.28
N THR A 111 24.35 4.73 -5.09
CA THR A 111 25.51 3.94 -4.68
C THR A 111 26.35 4.71 -3.69
N GLY A 112 26.72 4.08 -2.56
CA GLY A 112 27.56 4.69 -1.53
C GLY A 112 26.89 5.73 -0.64
N ASN A 113 25.55 5.89 -0.73
CA ASN A 113 24.77 6.76 0.13
C ASN A 113 23.51 6.04 0.66
N ASP A 114 23.71 5.22 1.68
CA ASP A 114 22.67 4.37 2.24
C ASP A 114 21.48 5.19 2.79
N ALA A 115 21.76 6.31 3.45
CA ALA A 115 20.71 7.17 4.01
C ALA A 115 19.80 7.77 2.93
N LEU A 116 20.38 8.23 1.81
CA LEU A 116 19.60 8.72 0.66
C LEU A 116 18.79 7.59 0.05
N ARG A 117 19.39 6.41 -0.11
CA ARG A 117 18.76 5.23 -0.69
C ARG A 117 17.57 4.77 0.15
N GLU A 118 17.73 4.58 1.45
CA GLU A 118 16.63 4.21 2.36
C GLU A 118 15.50 5.24 2.37
N ARG A 119 15.86 6.53 2.47
CA ARG A 119 14.87 7.60 2.41
C ARG A 119 14.09 7.58 1.10
N SER A 120 14.77 7.38 -0.02
CA SER A 120 14.14 7.31 -1.34
C SER A 120 13.22 6.10 -1.45
N ALA A 121 13.69 4.92 -1.01
CA ALA A 121 12.88 3.71 -0.96
C ALA A 121 11.61 3.92 -0.13
N PHE A 122 11.74 4.47 1.07
CA PHE A 122 10.59 4.73 1.96
C PHE A 122 9.58 5.70 1.34
N ILE A 123 10.02 6.86 0.82
CA ILE A 123 9.13 7.86 0.20
C ILE A 123 8.37 7.25 -0.97
N ASN A 124 9.07 6.54 -1.86
CA ASN A 124 8.44 6.01 -3.06
C ASN A 124 7.61 4.75 -2.78
N THR A 125 7.93 3.97 -1.75
CA THR A 125 7.05 2.89 -1.27
C THR A 125 5.77 3.44 -0.68
N THR A 126 5.81 4.56 0.07
CA THR A 126 4.59 5.19 0.60
C THR A 126 3.72 5.79 -0.51
N LEU A 127 4.30 6.33 -1.59
CA LEU A 127 3.57 6.69 -2.80
C LEU A 127 2.87 5.47 -3.40
N GLN A 128 3.58 4.36 -3.57
CA GLN A 128 3.00 3.13 -4.11
C GLN A 128 1.94 2.51 -3.18
N ALA A 129 2.06 2.67 -1.86
CA ALA A 129 1.00 2.29 -0.92
C ALA A 129 -0.28 3.11 -1.13
N ALA A 130 -0.16 4.41 -1.42
CA ALA A 130 -1.31 5.23 -1.79
C ALA A 130 -1.91 4.79 -3.14
N TYR A 131 -1.07 4.45 -4.12
CA TYR A 131 -1.53 3.91 -5.41
C TYR A 131 -2.24 2.56 -5.25
N PHE A 132 -1.77 1.69 -4.36
CA PHE A 132 -2.46 0.46 -3.99
C PHE A 132 -3.88 0.72 -3.48
N ILE A 133 -4.05 1.69 -2.57
CA ILE A 133 -5.37 2.07 -2.04
C ILE A 133 -6.29 2.55 -3.17
N MET A 134 -5.78 3.40 -4.05
CA MET A 134 -6.55 3.95 -5.16
C MET A 134 -6.88 2.88 -6.20
N ALA A 135 -5.95 1.98 -6.52
CA ALA A 135 -6.17 0.87 -7.43
C ALA A 135 -7.24 -0.12 -6.90
N ALA A 136 -7.17 -0.46 -5.61
CA ALA A 136 -8.19 -1.30 -4.98
C ALA A 136 -9.59 -0.68 -5.08
N ARG A 137 -9.72 0.62 -4.76
CA ARG A 137 -10.99 1.36 -4.89
C ARG A 137 -11.47 1.42 -6.33
N ALA A 138 -10.56 1.61 -7.29
CA ALA A 138 -10.92 1.70 -8.71
C ALA A 138 -11.58 0.42 -9.24
N ILE A 139 -11.25 -0.73 -8.67
CA ILE A 139 -11.86 -2.02 -9.03
C ILE A 139 -12.96 -2.49 -8.05
N GLY A 140 -13.44 -1.59 -7.17
CA GLY A 140 -14.56 -1.86 -6.27
C GLY A 140 -14.20 -2.67 -5.03
N LEU A 141 -12.94 -2.62 -4.58
CA LEU A 141 -12.49 -3.18 -3.32
C LEU A 141 -12.16 -2.08 -2.30
N ASP A 142 -12.28 -2.43 -1.03
CA ASP A 142 -12.00 -1.56 0.10
C ASP A 142 -10.72 -1.98 0.81
N THR A 143 -10.10 -1.01 1.48
CA THR A 143 -8.84 -1.19 2.19
C THR A 143 -8.89 -0.70 3.63
N GLY A 144 -8.04 -1.27 4.47
CA GLY A 144 -7.80 -0.82 5.84
C GLY A 144 -6.30 -0.68 6.10
N PRO A 145 -5.63 0.39 5.63
CA PRO A 145 -4.20 0.59 5.83
C PRO A 145 -3.89 0.83 7.31
N MET A 146 -2.79 0.24 7.79
CA MET A 146 -2.37 0.26 9.18
C MET A 146 -0.84 0.30 9.29
N THR A 147 -0.35 1.01 10.32
CA THR A 147 1.07 1.03 10.70
C THR A 147 1.29 0.51 12.12
N GLY A 148 0.22 0.10 12.82
CA GLY A 148 0.29 -0.47 14.16
C GLY A 148 0.62 -1.96 14.12
N PHE A 149 1.88 -2.30 13.87
CA PHE A 149 2.45 -3.65 13.90
C PHE A 149 3.94 -3.58 14.28
N SER A 150 4.55 -4.71 14.61
CA SER A 150 6.00 -4.81 14.79
C SER A 150 6.66 -5.08 13.43
N ASN A 151 7.41 -4.11 12.93
CA ASN A 151 8.20 -4.28 11.71
C ASN A 151 9.16 -5.47 11.83
N GLU A 152 9.87 -5.57 12.96
CA GLU A 152 10.82 -6.67 13.21
C GLU A 152 10.13 -8.05 13.16
N ALA A 153 8.96 -8.17 13.77
CA ALA A 153 8.22 -9.42 13.75
C ALA A 153 7.68 -9.77 12.35
N VAL A 154 7.18 -8.79 11.61
CA VAL A 154 6.71 -8.99 10.23
C VAL A 154 7.88 -9.35 9.31
N ASP A 155 9.00 -8.63 9.40
CA ASP A 155 10.18 -8.90 8.58
C ASP A 155 10.74 -10.31 8.86
N ALA A 156 10.86 -10.70 10.12
CA ALA A 156 11.29 -12.06 10.50
C ALA A 156 10.31 -13.13 10.01
N ALA A 157 9.01 -12.86 10.07
CA ALA A 157 7.99 -13.84 9.75
C ALA A 157 7.77 -14.01 8.23
N PHE A 158 7.92 -12.96 7.43
CA PHE A 158 7.50 -12.95 6.02
C PHE A 158 8.60 -12.57 5.02
N LEU A 159 9.68 -11.90 5.47
CA LEU A 159 10.73 -11.35 4.62
C LEU A 159 12.13 -11.90 4.93
N SER A 160 12.24 -12.96 5.75
CA SER A 160 13.51 -13.55 6.16
C SER A 160 14.39 -14.05 4.99
N GLU A 161 13.75 -14.46 3.87
CA GLU A 161 14.47 -14.89 2.66
C GLU A 161 14.89 -13.71 1.77
N THR A 162 14.42 -12.50 2.06
CA THR A 162 14.69 -11.27 1.33
C THR A 162 15.13 -10.16 2.30
N PRO A 163 16.34 -10.25 2.88
CA PRO A 163 16.78 -9.38 3.98
C PRO A 163 16.84 -7.89 3.62
N ASP A 164 16.87 -7.58 2.33
CA ASP A 164 16.82 -6.20 1.81
C ASP A 164 15.40 -5.61 1.79
N TYR A 165 14.37 -6.42 2.04
CA TYR A 165 13.00 -5.92 2.13
C TYR A 165 12.66 -5.58 3.57
N LYS A 166 12.04 -4.40 3.77
CA LYS A 166 11.61 -3.90 5.07
C LYS A 166 10.15 -3.51 5.03
N SER A 167 9.35 -4.04 5.94
CA SER A 167 7.93 -3.72 6.02
C SER A 167 7.71 -2.23 6.34
N VAL A 168 6.80 -1.58 5.63
CA VAL A 168 6.46 -0.15 5.77
C VAL A 168 5.03 0.01 6.25
N MET A 169 4.12 -0.75 5.69
CA MET A 169 2.69 -0.67 5.96
C MET A 169 2.06 -2.05 5.77
N ILE A 170 0.99 -2.31 6.49
CA ILE A 170 0.08 -3.42 6.20
C ILE A 170 -1.29 -2.86 5.84
N SER A 171 -2.06 -3.60 5.05
CA SER A 171 -3.44 -3.24 4.74
C SER A 171 -4.30 -4.49 4.68
N THR A 172 -5.54 -4.38 5.14
CA THR A 172 -6.59 -5.31 4.78
C THR A 172 -7.14 -4.97 3.40
N LEU A 173 -7.73 -5.95 2.72
CA LEU A 173 -8.32 -5.81 1.39
C LEU A 173 -9.54 -6.73 1.27
N GLY A 174 -10.64 -6.20 0.77
CA GLY A 174 -11.87 -6.97 0.57
C GLY A 174 -13.06 -6.08 0.27
N TYR A 175 -14.25 -6.59 0.51
CA TYR A 175 -15.51 -5.86 0.43
C TYR A 175 -15.86 -5.37 1.83
N GLY A 176 -15.76 -4.07 2.07
CA GLY A 176 -15.97 -3.49 3.40
C GLY A 176 -17.37 -3.68 3.93
N ASP A 177 -17.49 -3.98 5.22
CA ASP A 177 -18.79 -4.03 5.91
C ASP A 177 -19.16 -2.61 6.36
N PRO A 178 -20.24 -2.01 5.82
CA PRO A 178 -20.68 -0.67 6.22
C PRO A 178 -20.98 -0.53 7.73
N ALA A 179 -21.29 -1.61 8.42
CA ALA A 179 -21.51 -1.58 9.86
C ALA A 179 -20.20 -1.43 10.67
N SER A 180 -19.05 -1.62 10.05
CA SER A 180 -17.72 -1.55 10.69
C SER A 180 -17.06 -0.18 10.65
N ILE A 181 -17.67 0.83 10.03
CA ILE A 181 -17.09 2.17 9.88
C ILE A 181 -17.59 3.11 10.98
N PHE A 182 -16.73 4.05 11.36
CA PHE A 182 -17.08 5.18 12.22
C PHE A 182 -17.55 6.38 11.40
N ASP A 183 -18.08 7.40 12.05
CA ASP A 183 -18.32 8.69 11.41
C ASP A 183 -17.05 9.25 10.77
N ARG A 184 -17.23 9.99 9.68
CA ARG A 184 -16.08 10.57 9.00
C ARG A 184 -15.42 11.65 9.88
N SER A 185 -14.15 11.45 10.17
CA SER A 185 -13.34 12.49 10.82
C SER A 185 -13.29 13.76 9.97
N PRO A 186 -13.13 14.94 10.60
CA PRO A 186 -13.04 16.23 9.90
C PRO A 186 -12.01 16.24 8.77
N ARG A 187 -12.29 17.04 7.76
CA ARG A 187 -11.34 17.41 6.70
C ARG A 187 -11.22 18.93 6.71
N PRO A 188 -10.01 19.47 6.83
CA PRO A 188 -9.82 20.92 6.86
C PRO A 188 -10.14 21.54 5.51
N ASP A 189 -10.62 22.79 5.53
CA ASP A 189 -10.74 23.61 4.35
C ASP A 189 -9.35 23.98 3.79
N PHE A 190 -9.33 24.38 2.52
CA PHE A 190 -8.07 24.63 1.80
C PHE A 190 -7.18 25.63 2.54
N ASP A 191 -7.73 26.76 2.99
CA ASP A 191 -6.97 27.87 3.58
C ASP A 191 -6.38 27.54 4.96
N VAL A 192 -6.84 26.46 5.62
CA VAL A 192 -6.32 26.02 6.92
C VAL A 192 -4.94 25.35 6.79
N PHE A 193 -4.76 24.57 5.71
CA PHE A 193 -3.54 23.78 5.52
C PHE A 193 -2.76 24.12 4.25
N ASN A 194 -3.25 25.05 3.45
CA ASN A 194 -2.61 25.42 2.20
C ASN A 194 -2.36 26.93 2.11
N ARG A 195 -1.37 27.31 1.34
CA ARG A 195 -1.01 28.66 1.03
C ARG A 195 -0.67 28.77 -0.46
N ILE A 196 -1.22 29.77 -1.10
CA ILE A 196 -0.80 30.20 -2.46
C ILE A 196 0.36 31.18 -2.27
N ALA A 197 1.52 30.90 -2.91
CA ALA A 197 2.71 31.74 -2.87
C ALA A 197 2.94 32.43 -4.20
#